data_b69adf722c5fe91db1cb8b3ec17859c8
#
_entry.id   b69adf722c5fe91db1cb8b3ec17859c8
#
_cell.length_a   1.000
_cell.length_b   1.000
_cell.length_c   1.000
_cell.angle_alpha   90.00
_cell.angle_beta   90.00
_cell.angle_gamma   90.00
#
_symmetry.space_group_name_H-M   'P 1'
#
loop_
_entity.id
_entity.type
_entity.pdbx_description
1 polymer ?
#
loop_
_entity_poly.entity_id
_entity_poly.type
_entity_poly.pdbx_seq_one_letter_code
_entity_poly.pdbx_strand_id
1 'polypeptide(L)'
;MFRRGAGPLPGARATPATFFKQVPANRFNGFTEYGIGVGLRIPHYQHILEKKPVVSWFEIISENYMVDGGRPLAILDRILEQYRVVQHGVSMYFGSAEPLNREHLRRLKALVKRTKTPWLTDHLCWGSVDGRYTHDLLPMPYTFEAAQITARKVREARSYLEVPIAVENVSSYAEFHESEMTEWEFLNEVVERADCGILLDVNNIYVSSRNHNFNPYDYLNSVPAERVAQIHIAGHSKFQKYILDTHDHPVIDPVWKLYDHAIRRVGPTATLLEWDDRIPSFDEVHAEARKAEHYIAVPTMHNAHSAAPMPVAP
;
A
#
# COMPACT_ATOMS: atom_id res chain seq x y z
N MET A 1 -65.47 -0.51 -48.07
CA MET A 1 -65.12 -1.04 -46.73
C MET A 1 -63.61 -1.03 -46.56
N PHE A 2 -63.04 0.07 -46.08
CA PHE A 2 -61.59 0.24 -45.93
C PHE A 2 -61.23 0.31 -44.43
N ARG A 3 -60.40 -0.65 -43.95
CA ARG A 3 -59.82 -0.62 -42.64
C ARG A 3 -58.54 0.22 -42.70
N ARG A 4 -58.47 1.26 -41.88
CA ARG A 4 -57.28 2.06 -41.68
C ARG A 4 -56.34 1.34 -40.71
N GLY A 5 -55.07 1.13 -41.14
CA GLY A 5 -54.01 0.59 -40.30
C GLY A 5 -53.53 1.65 -39.33
N ALA A 6 -53.29 1.26 -38.08
CA ALA A 6 -52.67 2.09 -37.07
C ALA A 6 -51.15 2.19 -37.33
N GLY A 7 -50.63 3.38 -37.35
CA GLY A 7 -49.19 3.69 -37.47
C GLY A 7 -48.44 3.35 -36.19
N PRO A 8 -47.13 3.15 -36.28
CA PRO A 8 -46.29 2.81 -35.13
C PRO A 8 -46.11 3.97 -34.16
N LEU A 9 -46.12 3.67 -32.87
CA LEU A 9 -45.84 4.59 -31.77
C LEU A 9 -44.40 5.10 -31.83
N PRO A 10 -44.14 6.38 -31.41
CA PRO A 10 -42.80 6.97 -31.47
C PRO A 10 -41.86 6.30 -30.44
N GLY A 11 -40.61 6.09 -30.92
CA GLY A 11 -39.59 5.32 -30.28
C GLY A 11 -39.24 5.76 -28.87
N ALA A 12 -39.05 4.76 -28.03
CA ALA A 12 -38.37 4.89 -26.76
C ALA A 12 -36.93 5.39 -26.99
N ARG A 13 -36.59 6.51 -26.38
CA ARG A 13 -35.20 7.01 -26.37
C ARG A 13 -34.36 5.99 -25.65
N ALA A 14 -33.37 5.42 -26.34
CA ALA A 14 -32.33 4.61 -25.72
C ALA A 14 -31.56 5.51 -24.71
N THR A 15 -31.61 5.13 -23.45
CA THR A 15 -30.72 5.66 -22.41
C THR A 15 -29.27 5.34 -22.81
N PRO A 16 -28.32 6.28 -22.72
CA PRO A 16 -26.94 5.99 -23.03
C PRO A 16 -26.45 4.95 -22.01
N ALA A 17 -26.02 3.79 -22.52
CA ALA A 17 -25.31 2.80 -21.72
C ALA A 17 -24.04 3.45 -21.19
N THR A 18 -24.02 3.75 -19.89
CA THR A 18 -22.82 4.18 -19.18
C THR A 18 -21.85 3.01 -19.23
N PHE A 19 -20.83 3.10 -20.04
CA PHE A 19 -19.72 2.15 -20.05
C PHE A 19 -18.94 2.32 -18.74
N PHE A 20 -19.31 1.56 -17.73
CA PHE A 20 -18.44 1.37 -16.57
C PHE A 20 -17.24 0.55 -17.05
N LYS A 21 -16.07 1.17 -17.12
CA LYS A 21 -14.82 0.41 -17.25
C LYS A 21 -14.77 -0.56 -16.07
N GLN A 22 -14.79 -1.85 -16.36
CA GLN A 22 -14.48 -2.87 -15.35
C GLN A 22 -13.08 -2.56 -14.82
N VAL A 23 -12.96 -2.40 -13.50
CA VAL A 23 -11.66 -2.34 -12.84
C VAL A 23 -10.97 -3.68 -13.12
N PRO A 24 -9.72 -3.68 -13.63
CA PRO A 24 -9.01 -4.94 -13.85
C PRO A 24 -8.99 -5.78 -12.58
N ALA A 25 -9.16 -7.09 -12.71
CA ALA A 25 -9.06 -7.98 -11.55
C ALA A 25 -7.66 -7.83 -10.93
N ASN A 26 -7.60 -7.35 -9.69
CA ASN A 26 -6.35 -7.21 -8.97
C ASN A 26 -5.89 -8.60 -8.51
N ARG A 27 -4.71 -9.03 -8.93
CA ARG A 27 -4.16 -10.36 -8.64
C ARG A 27 -3.82 -10.58 -7.16
N PHE A 28 -3.78 -9.51 -6.35
CA PHE A 28 -3.49 -9.55 -4.92
C PHE A 28 -4.73 -9.40 -4.04
N ASN A 29 -5.81 -8.75 -4.51
CA ASN A 29 -7.01 -8.47 -3.70
C ASN A 29 -7.69 -9.72 -3.14
N GLY A 30 -7.47 -10.90 -3.72
CA GLY A 30 -8.01 -12.16 -3.19
C GLY A 30 -7.57 -12.48 -1.75
N PHE A 31 -6.49 -11.87 -1.26
CA PHE A 31 -5.96 -12.08 0.10
C PHE A 31 -5.51 -10.79 0.81
N THR A 32 -5.53 -9.63 0.14
CA THR A 32 -5.11 -8.34 0.71
C THR A 32 -6.26 -7.37 0.98
N GLU A 33 -7.51 -7.75 0.77
CA GLU A 33 -8.68 -6.91 1.06
C GLU A 33 -9.01 -6.95 2.56
N TYR A 34 -8.19 -6.28 3.37
CA TYR A 34 -8.32 -6.26 4.84
C TYR A 34 -9.07 -5.03 5.36
N GLY A 35 -9.56 -4.14 4.50
CA GLY A 35 -10.19 -2.88 4.92
C GLY A 35 -9.16 -1.90 5.46
N ILE A 36 -9.56 -1.12 6.48
CA ILE A 36 -8.73 -0.04 7.04
C ILE A 36 -7.95 -0.53 8.25
N GLY A 37 -6.64 -0.31 8.22
CA GLY A 37 -5.70 -0.59 9.30
C GLY A 37 -5.05 0.66 9.87
N VAL A 38 -4.35 0.48 10.98
CA VAL A 38 -3.53 1.51 11.63
C VAL A 38 -2.19 0.95 12.06
N GLY A 39 -1.17 1.80 12.13
CA GLY A 39 0.14 1.41 12.63
C GLY A 39 0.10 1.00 14.11
N LEU A 40 0.69 -0.15 14.45
CA LEU A 40 0.86 -0.58 15.84
C LEU A 40 2.04 0.17 16.47
N ARG A 41 1.76 1.25 17.17
CA ARG A 41 2.78 2.14 17.75
C ARG A 41 2.84 2.01 19.27
N ILE A 42 4.03 2.14 19.85
CA ILE A 42 4.31 1.94 21.28
C ILE A 42 3.36 2.72 22.20
N PRO A 43 3.04 4.00 21.96
CA PRO A 43 2.13 4.75 22.82
C PRO A 43 0.73 4.15 22.92
N HIS A 44 0.32 3.35 21.96
CA HIS A 44 -1.03 2.78 21.88
C HIS A 44 -1.17 1.39 22.51
N TYR A 45 -0.06 0.70 22.83
CA TYR A 45 -0.10 -0.69 23.30
C TYR A 45 -1.03 -0.93 24.47
N GLN A 46 -0.94 -0.07 25.50
CA GLN A 46 -1.79 -0.23 26.69
C GLN A 46 -3.27 -0.06 26.34
N HIS A 47 -3.60 0.98 25.58
CA HIS A 47 -4.99 1.24 25.15
C HIS A 47 -5.54 0.05 24.35
N ILE A 48 -4.78 -0.45 23.36
CA ILE A 48 -5.22 -1.56 22.51
C ILE A 48 -5.46 -2.82 23.33
N LEU A 49 -4.56 -3.16 24.24
CA LEU A 49 -4.67 -4.37 25.06
C LEU A 49 -5.78 -4.30 26.10
N GLU A 50 -6.08 -3.11 26.64
CA GLU A 50 -7.12 -2.92 27.65
C GLU A 50 -8.51 -2.69 27.06
N LYS A 51 -8.61 -1.85 26.03
CA LYS A 51 -9.88 -1.44 25.43
C LYS A 51 -10.36 -2.33 24.30
N LYS A 52 -9.43 -3.08 23.67
CA LYS A 52 -9.69 -3.99 22.55
C LYS A 52 -10.53 -3.32 21.43
N PRO A 53 -10.05 -2.20 20.87
CA PRO A 53 -10.79 -1.45 19.86
C PRO A 53 -11.07 -2.32 18.63
N VAL A 54 -12.17 -2.03 17.93
CA VAL A 54 -12.50 -2.74 16.68
C VAL A 54 -11.68 -2.14 15.56
N VAL A 55 -10.59 -2.83 15.19
CA VAL A 55 -9.70 -2.48 14.07
C VAL A 55 -9.60 -3.69 13.16
N SER A 56 -9.61 -3.46 11.85
CA SER A 56 -9.54 -4.57 10.88
C SER A 56 -8.20 -5.29 10.92
N TRP A 57 -7.10 -4.55 11.04
CA TRP A 57 -5.73 -5.06 11.12
C TRP A 57 -4.75 -4.00 11.61
N PHE A 58 -3.61 -4.44 12.10
CA PHE A 58 -2.50 -3.57 12.47
C PHE A 58 -1.30 -3.80 11.55
N GLU A 59 -0.55 -2.73 11.28
CA GLU A 59 0.77 -2.85 10.68
C GLU A 59 1.86 -2.65 11.73
N ILE A 60 2.91 -3.45 11.62
CA ILE A 60 4.12 -3.29 12.42
C ILE A 60 5.32 -2.94 11.55
N ILE A 61 6.19 -2.06 12.06
CA ILE A 61 7.54 -1.93 11.54
C ILE A 61 8.33 -3.13 12.03
N SER A 62 8.73 -4.00 11.10
CA SER A 62 9.33 -5.30 11.38
C SER A 62 10.56 -5.19 12.28
N GLU A 63 11.41 -4.21 12.03
CA GLU A 63 12.67 -4.01 12.74
C GLU A 63 12.48 -3.76 14.24
N ASN A 64 11.36 -3.18 14.65
CA ASN A 64 11.02 -2.96 16.06
C ASN A 64 10.79 -4.28 16.83
N TYR A 65 10.56 -5.38 16.11
CA TYR A 65 10.27 -6.70 16.69
C TYR A 65 11.33 -7.74 16.33
N MET A 66 12.38 -7.38 15.60
CA MET A 66 13.50 -8.26 15.26
C MET A 66 14.51 -8.32 16.42
N VAL A 67 14.03 -8.68 17.59
CA VAL A 67 14.78 -8.79 18.86
C VAL A 67 14.75 -10.23 19.36
N ASP A 68 15.69 -10.58 20.26
CA ASP A 68 15.81 -11.95 20.76
C ASP A 68 14.79 -12.30 21.86
N GLY A 69 13.96 -11.33 22.29
CA GLY A 69 12.92 -11.51 23.31
C GLY A 69 12.48 -10.20 23.94
N GLY A 70 11.87 -10.30 25.11
CA GLY A 70 11.49 -9.16 25.93
C GLY A 70 10.12 -8.56 25.59
N ARG A 71 9.90 -7.32 26.07
CA ARG A 71 8.60 -6.67 26.03
C ARG A 71 8.01 -6.51 24.60
N PRO A 72 8.78 -6.17 23.56
CA PRO A 72 8.20 -6.04 22.22
C PRO A 72 7.52 -7.31 21.73
N LEU A 73 8.19 -8.46 21.85
CA LEU A 73 7.62 -9.74 21.43
C LEU A 73 6.45 -10.19 22.30
N ALA A 74 6.53 -9.96 23.64
CA ALA A 74 5.43 -10.28 24.54
C ALA A 74 4.16 -9.46 24.24
N ILE A 75 4.30 -8.20 23.86
CA ILE A 75 3.19 -7.36 23.42
C ILE A 75 2.64 -7.85 22.08
N LEU A 76 3.52 -8.11 21.12
CA LEU A 76 3.12 -8.63 19.81
C LEU A 76 2.32 -9.94 19.93
N ASP A 77 2.74 -10.87 20.76
CA ASP A 77 2.02 -12.13 20.97
C ASP A 77 0.58 -11.89 21.47
N ARG A 78 0.42 -10.98 22.44
CA ARG A 78 -0.92 -10.61 22.93
C ARG A 78 -1.78 -9.92 21.88
N ILE A 79 -1.19 -9.13 20.99
CA ILE A 79 -1.90 -8.50 19.87
C ILE A 79 -2.34 -9.58 18.87
N LEU A 80 -1.47 -10.52 18.55
CA LEU A 80 -1.76 -11.63 17.62
C LEU A 80 -2.88 -12.57 18.09
N GLU A 81 -3.19 -12.62 19.39
CA GLU A 81 -4.33 -13.37 19.91
C GLU A 81 -5.67 -12.83 19.41
N GLN A 82 -5.75 -11.54 19.02
CA GLN A 82 -7.02 -10.86 18.75
C GLN A 82 -7.05 -10.16 17.39
N TYR A 83 -5.89 -9.81 16.84
CA TYR A 83 -5.80 -8.97 15.65
C TYR A 83 -4.93 -9.60 14.56
N ARG A 84 -5.29 -9.29 13.34
CA ARG A 84 -4.42 -9.54 12.18
C ARG A 84 -3.29 -8.53 12.18
N VAL A 85 -2.09 -8.99 11.84
CA VAL A 85 -0.90 -8.14 11.74
C VAL A 85 -0.26 -8.34 10.39
N VAL A 86 0.05 -7.23 9.72
CA VAL A 86 0.83 -7.17 8.49
C VAL A 86 2.20 -6.58 8.82
N GLN A 87 3.23 -7.08 8.18
CA GLN A 87 4.60 -6.60 8.36
C GLN A 87 4.99 -5.59 7.28
N HIS A 88 5.55 -4.49 7.74
CA HIS A 88 6.21 -3.50 6.92
C HIS A 88 7.69 -3.43 7.32
N GLY A 89 8.60 -3.42 6.36
CA GLY A 89 10.04 -3.35 6.56
C GLY A 89 10.59 -2.00 6.11
N VAL A 90 11.68 -1.58 6.75
CA VAL A 90 12.36 -0.32 6.44
C VAL A 90 13.86 -0.49 6.17
N SER A 91 14.35 -1.73 6.10
CA SER A 91 15.81 -1.98 6.08
C SER A 91 16.27 -3.05 5.09
N MET A 92 15.44 -3.46 4.14
CA MET A 92 15.93 -4.36 3.07
C MET A 92 16.82 -3.64 2.06
N TYR A 93 16.65 -2.33 1.91
CA TYR A 93 17.45 -1.48 1.03
C TYR A 93 17.65 -2.11 -0.35
N PHE A 94 16.56 -2.45 -1.02
CA PHE A 94 16.56 -3.14 -2.30
C PHE A 94 17.41 -2.44 -3.37
N GLY A 95 17.54 -1.12 -3.26
CA GLY A 95 18.32 -0.28 -4.17
C GLY A 95 19.81 -0.22 -3.87
N SER A 96 20.29 -0.70 -2.72
CA SER A 96 21.71 -0.70 -2.39
C SER A 96 22.51 -1.62 -3.32
N ALA A 97 23.78 -1.32 -3.58
CA ALA A 97 24.62 -2.14 -4.44
C ALA A 97 24.96 -3.51 -3.83
N GLU A 98 25.09 -3.56 -2.50
CA GLU A 98 25.49 -4.75 -1.76
C GLU A 98 24.41 -5.85 -1.82
N PRO A 99 24.80 -7.12 -1.61
CA PRO A 99 23.87 -8.22 -1.42
C PRO A 99 22.92 -7.97 -0.23
N LEU A 100 21.75 -8.60 -0.25
CA LEU A 100 20.83 -8.57 0.90
C LEU A 100 21.52 -9.07 2.17
N ASN A 101 21.28 -8.37 3.28
CA ASN A 101 21.82 -8.73 4.58
C ASN A 101 21.19 -10.06 5.05
N ARG A 102 21.99 -11.13 5.13
CA ARG A 102 21.54 -12.48 5.49
C ARG A 102 21.01 -12.58 6.92
N GLU A 103 21.62 -11.86 7.85
CA GLU A 103 21.18 -11.85 9.23
C GLU A 103 19.83 -11.12 9.37
N HIS A 104 19.68 -10.01 8.68
CA HIS A 104 18.40 -9.31 8.59
C HIS A 104 17.29 -10.23 8.04
N LEU A 105 17.54 -10.88 6.90
CA LEU A 105 16.59 -11.84 6.32
C LEU A 105 16.25 -12.99 7.25
N ARG A 106 17.23 -13.52 8.01
CA ARG A 106 17.02 -14.59 8.98
C ARG A 106 16.07 -14.15 10.09
N ARG A 107 16.29 -12.97 10.67
CA ARG A 107 15.43 -12.38 11.71
C ARG A 107 14.04 -12.09 11.19
N LEU A 108 13.96 -11.50 10.00
CA LEU A 108 12.69 -11.19 9.34
C LEU A 108 11.89 -12.49 9.07
N LYS A 109 12.53 -13.56 8.59
CA LYS A 109 11.87 -14.87 8.41
C LYS A 109 11.33 -15.45 9.72
N ALA A 110 12.06 -15.29 10.82
CA ALA A 110 11.56 -15.70 12.14
C ALA A 110 10.31 -14.92 12.56
N LEU A 111 10.29 -13.62 12.29
CA LEU A 111 9.14 -12.76 12.54
C LEU A 111 7.95 -13.11 11.62
N VAL A 112 8.18 -13.35 10.33
CA VAL A 112 7.16 -13.84 9.38
C VAL A 112 6.47 -15.11 9.90
N LYS A 113 7.26 -16.07 10.40
CA LYS A 113 6.71 -17.31 11.01
C LYS A 113 5.88 -17.03 12.26
N ARG A 114 6.28 -16.05 13.09
CA ARG A 114 5.56 -15.68 14.31
C ARG A 114 4.24 -14.98 14.03
N THR A 115 4.25 -13.99 13.18
CA THR A 115 3.06 -13.18 12.85
C THR A 115 2.12 -13.86 11.88
N LYS A 116 2.64 -14.80 11.08
CA LYS A 116 1.93 -15.39 9.94
C LYS A 116 1.39 -14.32 8.99
N THR A 117 2.17 -13.25 8.81
CA THR A 117 1.80 -12.16 7.90
C THR A 117 1.46 -12.71 6.52
N PRO A 118 0.34 -12.30 5.91
CA PRO A 118 -0.05 -12.82 4.60
C PRO A 118 0.77 -12.23 3.45
N TRP A 119 1.33 -11.06 3.65
CA TRP A 119 2.32 -10.41 2.77
C TRP A 119 3.26 -9.55 3.62
N LEU A 120 4.34 -9.12 3.01
CA LEU A 120 5.33 -8.21 3.60
C LEU A 120 5.59 -7.07 2.63
N THR A 121 5.74 -5.87 3.16
CA THR A 121 6.08 -4.68 2.38
C THR A 121 7.44 -4.13 2.79
N ASP A 122 8.16 -3.49 1.87
CA ASP A 122 9.39 -2.73 2.14
C ASP A 122 9.64 -1.73 0.99
N HIS A 123 10.49 -0.76 1.21
CA HIS A 123 10.68 0.41 0.36
C HIS A 123 11.58 0.18 -0.86
N LEU A 124 11.28 0.86 -1.95
CA LEU A 124 12.19 1.04 -3.09
C LEU A 124 13.20 2.15 -2.82
N CYS A 125 14.18 1.85 -1.99
CA CYS A 125 15.19 2.82 -1.57
C CYS A 125 16.57 2.18 -1.51
N TRP A 126 17.60 3.02 -1.38
CA TRP A 126 18.89 2.59 -0.87
C TRP A 126 19.14 3.23 0.50
N GLY A 127 19.96 2.64 1.31
CA GLY A 127 20.24 3.13 2.67
C GLY A 127 21.52 2.53 3.25
N SER A 128 22.28 1.79 2.42
CA SER A 128 23.57 1.24 2.85
C SER A 128 24.60 1.29 1.74
N VAL A 129 25.86 1.55 2.10
CA VAL A 129 27.05 1.48 1.25
C VAL A 129 28.25 1.07 2.09
N ASP A 130 29.04 0.07 1.62
CA ASP A 130 30.23 -0.46 2.30
C ASP A 130 29.98 -0.81 3.79
N GLY A 131 28.82 -1.42 4.10
CA GLY A 131 28.43 -1.81 5.46
C GLY A 131 28.07 -0.64 6.38
N ARG A 132 27.97 0.58 5.86
CA ARG A 132 27.47 1.75 6.57
C ARG A 132 26.02 1.98 6.23
N TYR A 133 25.21 2.29 7.23
CA TYR A 133 23.78 2.53 7.10
C TYR A 133 23.46 3.99 7.33
N THR A 134 22.65 4.57 6.46
CA THR A 134 22.21 5.97 6.54
C THR A 134 21.10 6.15 7.57
N HIS A 135 20.39 5.09 7.90
CA HIS A 135 19.14 5.12 8.69
C HIS A 135 18.09 6.05 8.06
N ASP A 136 18.07 6.08 6.72
CA ASP A 136 17.14 6.88 5.94
C ASP A 136 16.75 6.13 4.67
N LEU A 137 15.64 6.51 4.07
CA LEU A 137 15.09 5.93 2.84
C LEU A 137 15.48 6.84 1.67
N LEU A 138 16.64 6.61 1.10
CA LEU A 138 17.19 7.47 0.05
C LEU A 138 16.66 7.06 -1.33
N PRO A 139 16.31 8.04 -2.21
CA PRO A 139 15.86 7.77 -3.56
C PRO A 139 16.97 7.12 -4.40
N MET A 140 16.58 6.39 -5.43
CA MET A 140 17.50 5.68 -6.33
C MET A 140 17.62 6.41 -7.67
N PRO A 141 18.72 6.20 -8.41
CA PRO A 141 18.75 6.57 -9.82
C PRO A 141 17.77 5.67 -10.59
N TYR A 142 16.82 6.26 -11.29
CA TYR A 142 15.79 5.52 -12.03
C TYR A 142 16.34 5.05 -13.39
N THR A 143 17.24 4.05 -13.34
CA THR A 143 17.87 3.45 -14.52
C THR A 143 17.41 2.01 -14.74
N PHE A 144 17.52 1.49 -15.96
CA PHE A 144 17.21 0.08 -16.23
C PHE A 144 18.10 -0.88 -15.45
N GLU A 145 19.38 -0.52 -15.24
CA GLU A 145 20.30 -1.31 -14.44
C GLU A 145 19.86 -1.39 -12.98
N ALA A 146 19.52 -0.24 -12.36
CA ALA A 146 19.02 -0.19 -11.00
C ALA A 146 17.72 -1.00 -10.85
N ALA A 147 16.79 -0.89 -11.80
CA ALA A 147 15.55 -1.68 -11.79
C ALA A 147 15.84 -3.19 -11.86
N GLN A 148 16.78 -3.61 -12.68
CA GLN A 148 17.17 -5.03 -12.81
C GLN A 148 17.80 -5.57 -11.53
N ILE A 149 18.69 -4.81 -10.89
CA ILE A 149 19.34 -5.17 -9.62
C ILE A 149 18.30 -5.28 -8.53
N THR A 150 17.45 -4.27 -8.39
CA THR A 150 16.39 -4.20 -7.40
C THR A 150 15.41 -5.36 -7.54
N ALA A 151 14.90 -5.61 -8.74
CA ALA A 151 13.99 -6.72 -9.02
C ALA A 151 14.58 -8.09 -8.69
N ARG A 152 15.88 -8.30 -8.94
CA ARG A 152 16.58 -9.53 -8.55
C ARG A 152 16.56 -9.72 -7.05
N LYS A 153 16.83 -8.67 -6.26
CA LYS A 153 16.83 -8.72 -4.79
C LYS A 153 15.44 -8.96 -4.22
N VAL A 154 14.42 -8.33 -4.77
CA VAL A 154 13.03 -8.59 -4.37
C VAL A 154 12.67 -10.06 -4.58
N ARG A 155 13.04 -10.66 -5.73
CA ARG A 155 12.83 -12.10 -5.96
C ARG A 155 13.61 -12.97 -4.98
N GLU A 156 14.86 -12.61 -4.68
CA GLU A 156 15.70 -13.33 -3.70
C GLU A 156 15.08 -13.28 -2.31
N ALA A 157 14.66 -12.10 -1.85
CA ALA A 157 13.98 -11.91 -0.56
C ALA A 157 12.68 -12.73 -0.50
N ARG A 158 11.81 -12.62 -1.52
CA ARG A 158 10.57 -13.38 -1.60
C ARG A 158 10.80 -14.89 -1.52
N SER A 159 11.77 -15.39 -2.27
CA SER A 159 12.12 -16.82 -2.27
C SER A 159 12.63 -17.29 -0.90
N TYR A 160 13.44 -16.47 -0.23
CA TYR A 160 13.96 -16.81 1.09
C TYR A 160 12.91 -16.72 2.19
N LEU A 161 12.08 -15.66 2.17
CA LEU A 161 11.07 -15.40 3.20
C LEU A 161 9.83 -16.29 3.03
N GLU A 162 9.56 -16.78 1.83
CA GLU A 162 8.40 -17.61 1.48
C GLU A 162 7.06 -16.91 1.75
N VAL A 163 7.02 -15.60 1.52
CA VAL A 163 5.84 -14.74 1.66
C VAL A 163 5.76 -13.78 0.46
N PRO A 164 4.57 -13.43 -0.03
CA PRO A 164 4.41 -12.38 -1.03
C PRO A 164 5.04 -11.08 -0.56
N ILE A 165 5.72 -10.37 -1.47
CA ILE A 165 6.32 -9.05 -1.20
C ILE A 165 5.63 -8.01 -2.06
N ALA A 166 5.37 -6.84 -1.48
CA ALA A 166 5.01 -5.63 -2.19
C ALA A 166 6.05 -4.55 -1.89
N VAL A 167 6.43 -3.78 -2.91
CA VAL A 167 7.41 -2.70 -2.78
C VAL A 167 6.72 -1.35 -2.76
N GLU A 168 7.25 -0.45 -1.95
CA GLU A 168 6.69 0.87 -1.72
C GLU A 168 7.44 1.96 -2.48
N ASN A 169 6.69 2.89 -3.06
CA ASN A 169 7.21 4.14 -3.58
C ASN A 169 7.56 5.09 -2.44
N VAL A 170 8.77 5.62 -2.44
CA VAL A 170 9.26 6.53 -1.40
C VAL A 170 8.99 7.99 -1.74
N SER A 171 8.93 8.86 -0.72
CA SER A 171 9.01 10.30 -0.92
C SER A 171 10.42 10.70 -1.34
N SER A 172 10.55 11.64 -2.26
CA SER A 172 11.88 12.05 -2.74
C SER A 172 12.10 13.55 -2.66
N TYR A 173 13.37 13.92 -2.40
CA TYR A 173 13.84 15.29 -2.18
C TYR A 173 15.01 15.65 -3.09
N ALA A 174 15.49 14.67 -3.84
CA ALA A 174 16.60 14.81 -4.77
C ALA A 174 16.34 13.94 -6.01
N GLU A 175 16.86 14.36 -7.13
CA GLU A 175 16.83 13.62 -8.39
C GLU A 175 18.26 13.29 -8.81
N PHE A 176 18.43 12.16 -9.49
CA PHE A 176 19.71 11.76 -10.08
C PHE A 176 19.74 12.19 -11.55
N HIS A 177 20.81 12.82 -11.94
CA HIS A 177 21.02 13.24 -13.33
C HIS A 177 21.06 12.05 -14.30
N GLU A 178 21.48 10.90 -13.80
CA GLU A 178 21.59 9.64 -14.53
C GLU A 178 20.25 8.92 -14.72
N SER A 179 19.16 9.43 -14.17
CA SER A 179 17.83 8.81 -14.34
C SER A 179 17.42 8.80 -15.81
N GLU A 180 17.01 7.63 -16.30
CA GLU A 180 16.60 7.35 -17.68
C GLU A 180 15.09 7.34 -17.86
N MET A 181 14.35 7.32 -16.74
CA MET A 181 12.90 7.20 -16.72
C MET A 181 12.30 7.93 -15.50
N THR A 182 11.00 8.10 -15.47
CA THR A 182 10.26 8.64 -14.32
C THR A 182 10.22 7.62 -13.17
N GLU A 183 9.90 8.10 -11.95
CA GLU A 183 9.76 7.22 -10.78
C GLU A 183 8.72 6.12 -11.00
N TRP A 184 7.55 6.45 -11.57
CA TRP A 184 6.51 5.45 -11.83
C TRP A 184 6.87 4.44 -12.92
N GLU A 185 7.63 4.83 -13.94
CA GLU A 185 8.17 3.90 -14.92
C GLU A 185 9.17 2.95 -14.26
N PHE A 186 10.02 3.47 -13.37
CA PHE A 186 10.96 2.67 -12.60
C PHE A 186 10.23 1.68 -11.68
N LEU A 187 9.23 2.14 -10.93
CA LEU A 187 8.40 1.26 -10.10
C LEU A 187 7.79 0.14 -10.93
N ASN A 188 7.19 0.47 -12.08
CA ASN A 188 6.56 -0.49 -12.98
C ASN A 188 7.58 -1.52 -13.49
N GLU A 189 8.76 -1.08 -13.92
CA GLU A 189 9.84 -1.94 -14.38
C GLU A 189 10.30 -2.92 -13.28
N VAL A 190 10.45 -2.43 -12.05
CA VAL A 190 10.82 -3.27 -10.90
C VAL A 190 9.76 -4.32 -10.60
N VAL A 191 8.49 -3.92 -10.47
CA VAL A 191 7.44 -4.86 -10.07
C VAL A 191 7.12 -5.89 -11.16
N GLU A 192 7.26 -5.52 -12.41
CA GLU A 192 7.07 -6.43 -13.53
C GLU A 192 8.19 -7.47 -13.58
N ARG A 193 9.44 -7.04 -13.48
CA ARG A 193 10.62 -7.94 -13.44
C ARG A 193 10.66 -8.81 -12.18
N ALA A 194 10.26 -8.27 -11.03
CA ALA A 194 10.22 -9.01 -9.78
C ALA A 194 9.01 -9.94 -9.67
N ASP A 195 7.97 -9.68 -10.44
CA ASP A 195 6.63 -10.29 -10.29
C ASP A 195 6.13 -10.15 -8.85
N CYS A 196 6.16 -8.92 -8.32
CA CYS A 196 5.75 -8.59 -6.95
C CYS A 196 4.57 -7.61 -6.94
N GLY A 197 4.05 -7.34 -5.73
CA GLY A 197 3.03 -6.34 -5.48
C GLY A 197 3.58 -4.93 -5.32
N ILE A 198 2.67 -3.98 -5.21
CA ILE A 198 2.94 -2.57 -4.88
C ILE A 198 2.24 -2.26 -3.57
N LEU A 199 2.97 -1.68 -2.63
CA LEU A 199 2.41 -0.81 -1.63
C LEU A 199 2.41 0.60 -2.21
N LEU A 200 1.22 1.15 -2.44
CA LEU A 200 1.05 2.46 -3.06
C LEU A 200 0.89 3.51 -1.97
N ASP A 201 1.94 4.24 -1.64
CA ASP A 201 1.83 5.37 -0.73
C ASP A 201 1.41 6.62 -1.49
N VAL A 202 0.19 7.09 -1.18
CA VAL A 202 -0.44 8.23 -1.83
C VAL A 202 0.10 9.55 -1.29
N ASN A 203 0.53 9.59 -0.03
CA ASN A 203 1.17 10.77 0.55
C ASN A 203 2.57 10.98 -0.05
N ASN A 204 3.35 9.91 -0.26
CA ASN A 204 4.66 9.96 -0.91
C ASN A 204 4.56 10.49 -2.34
N ILE A 205 3.54 10.04 -3.09
CA ILE A 205 3.25 10.59 -4.43
C ILE A 205 2.95 12.10 -4.33
N TYR A 206 2.12 12.50 -3.37
CA TYR A 206 1.82 13.92 -3.19
C TYR A 206 3.07 14.73 -2.84
N VAL A 207 3.86 14.27 -1.86
CA VAL A 207 5.10 14.92 -1.42
C VAL A 207 6.07 15.06 -2.59
N SER A 208 6.37 13.97 -3.30
CA SER A 208 7.26 13.97 -4.46
C SER A 208 6.75 14.90 -5.57
N SER A 209 5.43 14.90 -5.84
CA SER A 209 4.83 15.76 -6.86
C SER A 209 5.01 17.25 -6.58
N ARG A 210 5.01 17.62 -5.29
CA ARG A 210 5.20 19.01 -4.88
C ARG A 210 6.67 19.42 -4.89
N ASN A 211 7.56 18.49 -4.54
CA ASN A 211 9.00 18.74 -4.50
C ASN A 211 9.61 18.82 -5.92
N HIS A 212 9.12 17.97 -6.85
CA HIS A 212 9.64 17.84 -8.22
C HIS A 212 8.71 18.41 -9.30
N ASN A 213 7.59 19.03 -8.91
CA ASN A 213 6.67 19.74 -9.79
C ASN A 213 6.10 18.88 -10.95
N PHE A 214 5.57 17.71 -10.63
CA PHE A 214 4.82 16.87 -11.56
C PHE A 214 3.35 16.71 -11.13
N ASN A 215 2.49 16.22 -12.03
CA ASN A 215 1.08 15.98 -11.71
C ASN A 215 0.93 14.59 -11.03
N PRO A 216 0.49 14.50 -9.76
CA PRO A 216 0.39 13.24 -9.03
C PRO A 216 -0.60 12.24 -9.66
N TYR A 217 -1.56 12.72 -10.44
CA TYR A 217 -2.50 11.84 -11.15
C TYR A 217 -1.84 11.10 -12.31
N ASP A 218 -0.78 11.64 -12.93
CA ASP A 218 -0.03 10.93 -13.97
C ASP A 218 0.67 9.71 -13.37
N TYR A 219 1.24 9.87 -12.16
CA TYR A 219 1.80 8.75 -11.38
C TYR A 219 0.74 7.68 -11.13
N LEU A 220 -0.37 8.07 -10.47
CA LEU A 220 -1.45 7.13 -10.14
C LEU A 220 -2.03 6.41 -11.36
N ASN A 221 -2.13 7.12 -12.51
CA ASN A 221 -2.65 6.53 -13.74
C ASN A 221 -1.68 5.55 -14.41
N SER A 222 -0.39 5.68 -14.14
CA SER A 222 0.66 4.86 -14.74
C SER A 222 0.93 3.56 -13.96
N VAL A 223 0.59 3.52 -12.68
CA VAL A 223 0.79 2.31 -11.84
C VAL A 223 -0.14 1.18 -12.29
N PRO A 224 0.34 -0.07 -12.41
CA PRO A 224 -0.49 -1.24 -12.74
C PRO A 224 -1.43 -1.56 -11.57
N ALA A 225 -2.71 -1.21 -11.72
CA ALA A 225 -3.73 -1.34 -10.67
C ALA A 225 -3.86 -2.78 -10.14
N GLU A 226 -3.66 -3.78 -11.00
CA GLU A 226 -3.73 -5.19 -10.68
C GLU A 226 -2.58 -5.69 -9.78
N ARG A 227 -1.55 -4.85 -9.55
CA ARG A 227 -0.43 -5.16 -8.68
C ARG A 227 -0.47 -4.46 -7.33
N VAL A 228 -1.40 -3.54 -7.11
CA VAL A 228 -1.51 -2.81 -5.84
C VAL A 228 -2.08 -3.74 -4.77
N ALA A 229 -1.25 -4.12 -3.82
CA ALA A 229 -1.58 -5.01 -2.71
C ALA A 229 -2.05 -4.25 -1.47
N GLN A 230 -1.53 -3.05 -1.26
CA GLN A 230 -1.78 -2.21 -0.09
C GLN A 230 -1.66 -0.73 -0.46
N ILE A 231 -2.34 0.13 0.27
CA ILE A 231 -2.24 1.59 0.13
C ILE A 231 -1.87 2.19 1.48
N HIS A 232 -0.91 3.11 1.50
CA HIS A 232 -0.64 3.99 2.62
C HIS A 232 -1.21 5.38 2.38
N ILE A 233 -1.72 5.98 3.46
CA ILE A 233 -2.11 7.39 3.54
C ILE A 233 -1.52 7.97 4.81
N ALA A 234 -1.00 9.19 4.73
CA ALA A 234 -0.36 9.86 5.85
C ALA A 234 -0.53 11.38 5.77
N GLY A 235 -0.20 12.07 6.85
CA GLY A 235 0.02 13.51 6.85
C GLY A 235 1.50 13.83 6.65
N HIS A 236 1.82 15.09 6.39
CA HIS A 236 3.18 15.56 6.15
C HIS A 236 3.39 16.97 6.68
N SER A 237 4.66 17.38 6.85
CA SER A 237 5.04 18.73 7.23
C SER A 237 5.41 19.58 6.03
N LYS A 238 4.92 20.82 5.99
CA LYS A 238 5.22 21.78 4.93
C LYS A 238 6.20 22.83 5.39
N PHE A 239 7.28 22.99 4.65
CA PHE A 239 8.28 24.04 4.80
C PHE A 239 8.18 25.07 3.67
N GLN A 240 8.97 26.13 3.76
CA GLN A 240 8.90 27.22 2.75
C GLN A 240 9.22 26.75 1.33
N LYS A 241 10.16 25.81 1.16
CA LYS A 241 10.69 25.40 -0.15
C LYS A 241 10.37 23.95 -0.52
N TYR A 242 9.97 23.12 0.42
CA TYR A 242 9.71 21.71 0.22
C TYR A 242 8.67 21.19 1.20
N ILE A 243 8.18 20.02 0.94
CA ILE A 243 7.31 19.24 1.83
C ILE A 243 8.12 18.03 2.30
N LEU A 244 8.02 17.72 3.59
CA LEU A 244 8.70 16.58 4.20
C LEU A 244 7.67 15.56 4.67
N ASP A 245 7.89 14.34 4.31
CA ASP A 245 7.09 13.17 4.68
C ASP A 245 7.40 12.78 6.13
N THR A 246 6.64 13.36 7.05
CA THR A 246 6.89 13.24 8.50
C THR A 246 5.90 12.35 9.22
N HIS A 247 4.79 12.05 8.61
CA HIS A 247 3.68 11.28 9.20
C HIS A 247 3.28 11.77 10.61
N ASP A 248 3.25 13.09 10.79
CA ASP A 248 3.03 13.74 12.10
C ASP A 248 1.77 14.63 12.16
N HIS A 249 0.97 14.62 11.10
CA HIS A 249 -0.23 15.43 10.94
C HIS A 249 -1.42 14.61 10.39
N PRO A 250 -2.67 15.09 10.55
CA PRO A 250 -3.81 14.54 9.83
C PRO A 250 -3.61 14.59 8.31
N VAL A 251 -4.26 13.67 7.62
CA VAL A 251 -4.27 13.62 6.15
C VAL A 251 -4.97 14.85 5.59
N ILE A 252 -4.35 15.56 4.66
CA ILE A 252 -4.91 16.76 4.05
C ILE A 252 -5.85 16.43 2.88
N ASP A 253 -6.79 17.35 2.56
CA ASP A 253 -7.75 17.16 1.47
C ASP A 253 -7.14 16.77 0.12
N PRO A 254 -6.01 17.35 -0.34
CA PRO A 254 -5.39 16.93 -1.59
C PRO A 254 -4.97 15.45 -1.59
N VAL A 255 -4.46 14.92 -0.47
CA VAL A 255 -4.08 13.51 -0.34
C VAL A 255 -5.33 12.62 -0.33
N TRP A 256 -6.42 13.03 0.37
CA TRP A 256 -7.71 12.34 0.31
C TRP A 256 -8.27 12.26 -1.12
N LYS A 257 -8.13 13.32 -1.92
CA LYS A 257 -8.55 13.30 -3.34
C LYS A 257 -7.73 12.33 -4.19
N LEU A 258 -6.43 12.23 -3.93
CA LEU A 258 -5.57 11.25 -4.60
C LEU A 258 -5.95 9.82 -4.17
N TYR A 259 -6.25 9.62 -2.89
CA TYR A 259 -6.74 8.34 -2.37
C TYR A 259 -8.07 7.92 -3.01
N ASP A 260 -9.05 8.83 -3.13
CA ASP A 260 -10.30 8.57 -3.85
C ASP A 260 -10.03 8.10 -5.29
N HIS A 261 -9.12 8.79 -5.99
CA HIS A 261 -8.73 8.41 -7.34
C HIS A 261 -8.07 7.02 -7.38
N ALA A 262 -7.16 6.75 -6.44
CA ALA A 262 -6.48 5.46 -6.34
C ALA A 262 -7.48 4.31 -6.10
N ILE A 263 -8.39 4.44 -5.12
CA ILE A 263 -9.41 3.43 -4.81
C ILE A 263 -10.36 3.18 -5.99
N ARG A 264 -10.79 4.23 -6.69
CA ARG A 264 -11.63 4.06 -7.90
C ARG A 264 -10.93 3.29 -9.01
N ARG A 265 -9.61 3.38 -9.06
CA ARG A 265 -8.79 2.73 -10.08
C ARG A 265 -8.40 1.31 -9.70
N VAL A 266 -8.02 1.10 -8.44
CA VAL A 266 -7.50 -0.17 -7.91
C VAL A 266 -8.62 -1.09 -7.41
N GLY A 267 -9.70 -0.52 -6.90
CA GLY A 267 -10.74 -1.22 -6.15
C GLY A 267 -10.44 -1.30 -4.64
N PRO A 268 -11.32 -1.91 -3.85
CA PRO A 268 -11.11 -2.11 -2.42
C PRO A 268 -9.79 -2.85 -2.15
N THR A 269 -8.93 -2.23 -1.35
CA THR A 269 -7.57 -2.72 -1.05
C THR A 269 -7.25 -2.37 0.39
N ALA A 270 -6.45 -3.21 1.07
CA ALA A 270 -5.96 -2.91 2.41
C ALA A 270 -5.35 -1.51 2.44
N THR A 271 -5.90 -0.65 3.27
CA THR A 271 -5.45 0.73 3.42
C THR A 271 -4.98 0.98 4.84
N LEU A 272 -3.80 1.53 5.01
CA LEU A 272 -3.24 1.91 6.30
C LEU A 272 -3.18 3.43 6.43
N LEU A 273 -3.65 3.95 7.58
CA LEU A 273 -3.22 5.26 8.04
C LEU A 273 -1.92 5.14 8.80
N GLU A 274 -0.89 5.80 8.30
CA GLU A 274 0.41 5.87 8.93
C GLU A 274 0.56 7.15 9.76
N TRP A 275 1.06 6.98 11.01
CA TRP A 275 1.35 8.09 11.91
C TRP A 275 2.56 7.72 12.77
N ASP A 276 3.71 8.38 12.57
CA ASP A 276 5.01 7.94 13.07
C ASP A 276 5.65 8.92 14.07
N ASP A 277 5.34 10.19 13.96
CA ASP A 277 5.84 11.22 14.88
C ASP A 277 4.68 12.00 15.50
N ARG A 278 4.91 12.62 16.67
CA ARG A 278 3.88 13.34 17.44
C ARG A 278 2.58 12.55 17.54
N ILE A 279 2.71 11.25 17.77
CA ILE A 279 1.62 10.28 17.73
C ILE A 279 0.52 10.68 18.72
N PRO A 280 -0.70 11.03 18.29
CA PRO A 280 -1.81 11.41 19.18
C PRO A 280 -2.41 10.18 19.89
N SER A 281 -3.52 10.37 20.59
CA SER A 281 -4.23 9.25 21.20
C SER A 281 -4.67 8.21 20.15
N PHE A 282 -4.83 6.96 20.57
CA PHE A 282 -5.32 5.90 19.68
C PHE A 282 -6.67 6.26 19.05
N ASP A 283 -7.58 6.84 19.81
CA ASP A 283 -8.92 7.21 19.33
C ASP A 283 -8.86 8.27 18.23
N GLU A 284 -7.93 9.23 18.32
CA GLU A 284 -7.70 10.24 17.28
C GLU A 284 -7.13 9.62 16.00
N VAL A 285 -6.10 8.76 16.10
CA VAL A 285 -5.53 8.04 14.95
C VAL A 285 -6.58 7.16 14.30
N HIS A 286 -7.35 6.42 15.11
CA HIS A 286 -8.38 5.52 14.59
C HIS A 286 -9.53 6.30 13.93
N ALA A 287 -9.93 7.44 14.48
CA ALA A 287 -10.94 8.32 13.87
C ALA A 287 -10.48 8.88 12.53
N GLU A 288 -9.20 9.25 12.42
CA GLU A 288 -8.60 9.70 11.14
C GLU A 288 -8.59 8.57 10.12
N ALA A 289 -8.13 7.37 10.51
CA ALA A 289 -8.09 6.18 9.64
C ALA A 289 -9.48 5.84 9.09
N ARG A 290 -10.52 5.91 9.93
CA ARG A 290 -11.89 5.60 9.53
C ARG A 290 -12.46 6.52 8.47
N LYS A 291 -11.90 7.70 8.23
CA LYS A 291 -12.31 8.56 7.10
C LYS A 291 -12.14 7.84 5.76
N ALA A 292 -11.16 6.93 5.65
CA ALA A 292 -10.95 6.13 4.44
C ALA A 292 -12.13 5.22 4.10
N GLU A 293 -12.95 4.82 5.10
CA GLU A 293 -14.16 4.00 4.89
C GLU A 293 -15.14 4.65 3.91
N HIS A 294 -15.23 6.00 3.91
CA HIS A 294 -16.12 6.74 3.03
C HIS A 294 -15.80 6.57 1.53
N TYR A 295 -14.55 6.29 1.22
CA TYR A 295 -14.08 6.12 -0.16
C TYR A 295 -14.19 4.67 -0.64
N ILE A 296 -14.06 3.70 0.27
CA ILE A 296 -14.19 2.26 -0.04
C ILE A 296 -15.67 1.85 -0.14
N ALA A 297 -16.56 2.48 0.64
CA ALA A 297 -17.99 2.16 0.69
C ALA A 297 -18.79 2.59 -0.55
N VAL A 298 -18.20 3.26 -1.54
CA VAL A 298 -18.85 3.53 -2.83
C VAL A 298 -19.01 2.19 -3.55
N PRO A 299 -20.25 1.69 -3.80
CA PRO A 299 -20.46 0.38 -4.38
C PRO A 299 -19.82 0.32 -5.77
N THR A 300 -18.68 -0.32 -5.90
CA THR A 300 -18.33 -0.97 -7.15
C THR A 300 -19.34 -2.09 -7.31
N MET A 301 -20.19 -2.05 -8.35
CA MET A 301 -21.26 -3.02 -8.61
C MET A 301 -20.66 -4.42 -8.91
N HIS A 302 -19.86 -4.99 -8.02
CA HIS A 302 -19.20 -6.29 -8.19
C HIS A 302 -19.76 -7.41 -7.30
N ASN A 303 -20.68 -7.14 -6.36
CA ASN A 303 -21.18 -8.16 -5.43
C ASN A 303 -22.58 -8.72 -5.74
N ALA A 304 -23.01 -8.69 -7.00
CA ALA A 304 -24.32 -9.24 -7.37
C ALA A 304 -24.31 -10.65 -8.00
N HIS A 305 -23.16 -11.34 -8.05
CA HIS A 305 -23.10 -12.69 -8.66
C HIS A 305 -22.21 -13.66 -7.89
N SER A 306 -22.58 -14.01 -6.66
CA SER A 306 -22.20 -15.34 -6.13
C SER A 306 -23.02 -15.73 -4.91
N ALA A 307 -24.22 -16.16 -5.11
CA ALA A 307 -24.93 -17.11 -4.22
C ALA A 307 -26.10 -17.75 -4.98
N ALA A 308 -25.79 -18.56 -5.98
CA ALA A 308 -26.74 -19.57 -6.42
C ALA A 308 -26.32 -20.89 -5.80
N PRO A 309 -27.16 -21.58 -4.98
CA PRO A 309 -26.85 -22.89 -4.49
C PRO A 309 -26.90 -23.87 -5.65
N MET A 310 -25.87 -24.71 -5.77
CA MET A 310 -25.86 -25.84 -6.70
C MET A 310 -27.02 -26.79 -6.41
N PRO A 311 -27.77 -27.27 -7.44
CA PRO A 311 -28.77 -28.28 -7.22
C PRO A 311 -28.10 -29.62 -6.90
N VAL A 312 -28.52 -30.24 -5.81
CA VAL A 312 -28.22 -31.64 -5.48
C VAL A 312 -28.93 -32.52 -6.51
N ALA A 313 -28.18 -33.27 -7.29
CA ALA A 313 -28.71 -34.29 -8.22
C ALA A 313 -29.12 -35.56 -7.45
N PRO A 314 -30.12 -36.30 -7.93
CA PRO A 314 -30.76 -37.44 -7.26
C PRO A 314 -29.86 -38.67 -7.10
#